data_341e82bd6a3f1e19b14d04b37dacb995
#
_entry.id   341e82bd6a3f1e19b14d04b37dacb995
#
_cell.length_a   1.000
_cell.length_b   1.000
_cell.length_c   1.000
_cell.angle_alpha   90.00
_cell.angle_beta   90.00
_cell.angle_gamma   90.00
#
_symmetry.space_group_name_H-M   'P 1'
#
loop_
_entity.id
_entity.type
_entity.pdbx_description
1 polymer ?
#
loop_
_entity_poly.entity_id
_entity_poly.type
_entity_poly.pdbx_seq_one_letter_code
_entity_poly.pdbx_strand_id
1 'polypeptide(L)'
;MTQQIGVVGLAVMGKNLAWNIESRGYSVSVYNRSKEKVDQMVEESQGKNIHPNYSIEEFVDSLEKPRKILLMVKAGEATDKTIDSLLPLLDKGDILIDGGNTNYLDTIRRNQYLDESGINFIGTGVSGGEEGALTGPSIMPGGQKEAYELVAPILESISAKASDGSPCVTYVGPDGAGHYVKMVHNGIEYADMQLIAESYDLMKRVLHMDHKEIAETFKSWNAGELESYLIEITGEIFNKLDEDGTPLVEKIMDKAGQKGTGKWTSINALELGIPLTIITESVFARFISSFKDERVKASTAFNPEVTEFDGDKEAFLEQIRQALYMSKICSYAQGFAQMKTASETNNWNLKLGELAMIWREGCIIRAQFLQKIKDAYDNDPSLTNLLLDPYFNDIVANYQGSLREVSATAIKAGIATPGFSSAINYFDSYRSEDLPANLIQAQRDYFGAHTYERKDKEGIFHTEWTK
;
A
#
# COMPACT_ATOMS: atom_id res chain seq x y z
N MET A 1 22.86 4.17 -32.97
CA MET A 1 22.77 5.20 -31.92
C MET A 1 22.48 4.45 -30.62
N THR A 2 23.13 4.82 -29.54
CA THR A 2 22.87 4.26 -28.21
C THR A 2 21.54 4.77 -27.66
N GLN A 3 20.88 3.97 -26.82
CA GLN A 3 19.60 4.27 -26.22
C GLN A 3 19.78 4.84 -24.82
N GLN A 4 18.89 5.75 -24.40
CA GLN A 4 19.03 6.49 -23.15
C GLN A 4 18.68 5.66 -21.91
N ILE A 5 17.80 4.65 -22.05
CA ILE A 5 17.41 3.73 -20.97
C ILE A 5 17.04 2.35 -21.52
N GLY A 6 17.32 1.33 -20.73
CA GLY A 6 16.93 -0.05 -21.02
C GLY A 6 15.80 -0.52 -20.13
N VAL A 7 14.92 -1.37 -20.65
CA VAL A 7 13.88 -2.06 -19.87
C VAL A 7 14.03 -3.58 -20.05
N VAL A 8 14.20 -4.28 -18.93
CA VAL A 8 14.27 -5.74 -18.87
C VAL A 8 12.99 -6.29 -18.26
N GLY A 9 12.33 -7.18 -19.01
CA GLY A 9 11.04 -7.77 -18.61
C GLY A 9 9.86 -7.06 -19.24
N LEU A 10 9.26 -7.70 -20.26
CA LEU A 10 8.20 -7.17 -21.11
C LEU A 10 6.82 -7.80 -20.80
N ALA A 11 6.54 -8.08 -19.53
CA ALA A 11 5.17 -8.32 -19.08
C ALA A 11 4.40 -6.98 -19.07
N VAL A 12 3.11 -7.01 -18.70
CA VAL A 12 2.20 -5.84 -18.78
C VAL A 12 2.85 -4.54 -18.27
N MET A 13 3.40 -4.55 -17.05
CA MET A 13 3.99 -3.35 -16.46
C MET A 13 5.23 -2.86 -17.21
N GLY A 14 6.17 -3.77 -17.53
CA GLY A 14 7.41 -3.39 -18.21
C GLY A 14 7.18 -2.86 -19.62
N LYS A 15 6.26 -3.48 -20.36
CA LYS A 15 5.83 -3.02 -21.68
C LYS A 15 5.22 -1.61 -21.60
N ASN A 16 4.29 -1.40 -20.69
CA ASN A 16 3.61 -0.10 -20.54
C ASN A 16 4.58 1.01 -20.08
N LEU A 17 5.51 0.70 -19.17
CA LEU A 17 6.55 1.66 -18.77
C LEU A 17 7.50 2.00 -19.92
N ALA A 18 7.89 1.02 -20.74
CA ALA A 18 8.72 1.29 -21.92
C ALA A 18 8.01 2.23 -22.90
N TRP A 19 6.73 2.03 -23.15
CA TRP A 19 5.92 2.92 -23.99
C TRP A 19 5.73 4.31 -23.36
N ASN A 20 5.53 4.37 -22.05
CA ASN A 20 5.44 5.66 -21.34
C ASN A 20 6.75 6.43 -21.48
N ILE A 21 7.91 5.80 -21.22
CA ILE A 21 9.23 6.43 -21.35
C ILE A 21 9.43 6.94 -22.79
N GLU A 22 9.14 6.13 -23.79
CA GLU A 22 9.26 6.51 -25.19
C GLU A 22 8.35 7.69 -25.55
N SER A 23 7.12 7.68 -25.07
CA SER A 23 6.15 8.77 -25.33
C SER A 23 6.57 10.12 -24.75
N ARG A 24 7.52 10.12 -23.80
CA ARG A 24 8.11 11.34 -23.23
C ARG A 24 9.36 11.80 -24.00
N GLY A 25 9.69 11.14 -25.11
CA GLY A 25 10.77 11.52 -26.01
C GLY A 25 12.13 10.85 -25.73
N TYR A 26 12.17 9.88 -24.84
CA TYR A 26 13.37 9.07 -24.58
C TYR A 26 13.47 7.89 -25.55
N SER A 27 14.68 7.56 -25.98
CA SER A 27 14.93 6.32 -26.73
C SER A 27 15.10 5.14 -25.78
N VAL A 28 14.39 4.06 -26.06
CA VAL A 28 14.28 2.90 -25.14
C VAL A 28 14.81 1.64 -25.77
N SER A 29 15.74 0.97 -25.11
CA SER A 29 16.16 -0.39 -25.43
C SER A 29 15.35 -1.39 -24.62
N VAL A 30 14.91 -2.49 -25.23
CA VAL A 30 14.10 -3.49 -24.56
C VAL A 30 14.69 -4.89 -24.71
N TYR A 31 14.60 -5.67 -23.64
CA TYR A 31 15.03 -7.06 -23.60
C TYR A 31 14.08 -7.91 -22.75
N ASN A 32 13.84 -9.12 -23.21
CA ASN A 32 13.14 -10.14 -22.42
C ASN A 32 13.75 -11.52 -22.72
N ARG A 33 13.82 -12.39 -21.69
CA ARG A 33 14.36 -13.75 -21.85
C ARG A 33 13.59 -14.58 -22.89
N SER A 34 12.26 -14.40 -22.99
CA SER A 34 11.44 -15.00 -24.05
C SER A 34 11.45 -14.07 -25.26
N LYS A 35 11.93 -14.56 -26.39
CA LYS A 35 12.02 -13.82 -27.65
C LYS A 35 10.65 -13.43 -28.19
N GLU A 36 9.65 -14.28 -28.00
CA GLU A 36 8.27 -14.06 -28.43
C GLU A 36 7.70 -12.78 -27.81
N LYS A 37 8.10 -12.44 -26.58
CA LYS A 37 7.67 -11.15 -25.96
C LYS A 37 8.38 -9.94 -26.55
N VAL A 38 9.60 -10.10 -27.03
CA VAL A 38 10.30 -9.04 -27.77
C VAL A 38 9.62 -8.83 -29.12
N ASP A 39 9.31 -9.92 -29.85
CA ASP A 39 8.62 -9.86 -31.13
C ASP A 39 7.24 -9.20 -31.00
N GLN A 40 6.46 -9.59 -29.98
CA GLN A 40 5.18 -8.95 -29.65
C GLN A 40 5.34 -7.45 -29.38
N MET A 41 6.34 -7.07 -28.58
CA MET A 41 6.64 -5.66 -28.29
C MET A 41 6.96 -4.88 -29.56
N VAL A 42 7.73 -5.45 -30.48
CA VAL A 42 8.08 -4.84 -31.78
C VAL A 42 6.81 -4.65 -32.63
N GLU A 43 5.98 -5.68 -32.73
CA GLU A 43 4.72 -5.62 -33.51
C GLU A 43 3.79 -4.53 -32.98
N GLU A 44 3.61 -4.46 -31.65
CA GLU A 44 2.73 -3.50 -31.00
C GLU A 44 3.32 -2.06 -30.95
N SER A 45 4.65 -1.92 -31.16
CA SER A 45 5.37 -0.64 -31.08
C SER A 45 5.67 0.00 -32.44
N GLN A 46 4.94 -0.38 -33.50
CA GLN A 46 5.20 0.20 -34.83
C GLN A 46 5.17 1.74 -34.83
N GLY A 47 6.27 2.34 -35.33
CA GLY A 47 6.42 3.79 -35.39
C GLY A 47 6.95 4.45 -34.11
N LYS A 48 7.25 3.65 -33.05
CA LYS A 48 7.86 4.13 -31.79
C LYS A 48 9.38 3.92 -31.79
N ASN A 49 10.08 4.75 -31.03
CA ASN A 49 11.55 4.66 -30.86
C ASN A 49 11.94 3.61 -29.79
N ILE A 50 11.51 2.37 -30.03
CA ILE A 50 11.82 1.20 -29.21
C ILE A 50 12.85 0.33 -29.94
N HIS A 51 14.00 0.06 -29.29
CA HIS A 51 15.07 -0.76 -29.82
C HIS A 51 15.03 -2.18 -29.25
N PRO A 52 14.64 -3.20 -30.02
CA PRO A 52 14.57 -4.59 -29.53
C PRO A 52 15.94 -5.24 -29.49
N ASN A 53 16.18 -6.11 -28.49
CA ASN A 53 17.38 -6.93 -28.39
C ASN A 53 16.98 -8.36 -28.05
N TYR A 54 17.73 -9.31 -28.60
CA TYR A 54 17.48 -10.75 -28.47
C TYR A 54 18.55 -11.48 -27.63
N SER A 55 19.61 -10.77 -27.25
CA SER A 55 20.57 -11.21 -26.25
C SER A 55 20.82 -10.11 -25.21
N ILE A 56 21.33 -10.51 -24.05
CA ILE A 56 21.60 -9.57 -22.96
C ILE A 56 22.83 -8.70 -23.29
N GLU A 57 23.77 -9.22 -24.03
CA GLU A 57 24.98 -8.55 -24.52
C GLU A 57 24.58 -7.42 -25.49
N GLU A 58 23.79 -7.74 -26.53
CA GLU A 58 23.26 -6.75 -27.48
C GLU A 58 22.50 -5.64 -26.76
N PHE A 59 21.69 -6.01 -25.75
CA PHE A 59 20.92 -5.07 -24.96
C PHE A 59 21.83 -4.10 -24.19
N VAL A 60 22.82 -4.61 -23.45
CA VAL A 60 23.75 -3.77 -22.68
C VAL A 60 24.60 -2.88 -23.59
N ASP A 61 25.09 -3.40 -24.73
CA ASP A 61 25.88 -2.63 -25.70
C ASP A 61 25.06 -1.55 -26.41
N SER A 62 23.76 -1.69 -26.46
CA SER A 62 22.85 -0.69 -27.06
C SER A 62 22.65 0.58 -26.20
N LEU A 63 23.10 0.59 -24.95
CA LEU A 63 22.83 1.66 -24.00
C LEU A 63 23.97 2.68 -23.90
N GLU A 64 23.63 3.96 -23.73
CA GLU A 64 24.59 5.01 -23.39
C GLU A 64 25.11 4.89 -21.96
N LYS A 65 26.34 5.31 -21.71
CA LYS A 65 26.96 5.32 -20.37
C LYS A 65 26.80 6.67 -19.68
N PRO A 66 26.56 6.70 -18.34
CA PRO A 66 26.31 5.54 -17.50
C PRO A 66 24.98 4.88 -17.88
N ARG A 67 24.97 3.56 -18.00
CA ARG A 67 23.79 2.83 -18.41
C ARG A 67 22.70 2.88 -17.33
N LYS A 68 21.45 3.04 -17.75
CA LYS A 68 20.26 3.06 -16.89
C LYS A 68 19.37 1.90 -17.31
N ILE A 69 19.16 0.94 -16.43
CA ILE A 69 18.43 -0.30 -16.74
C ILE A 69 17.31 -0.51 -15.73
N LEU A 70 16.07 -0.43 -16.20
CA LEU A 70 14.86 -0.70 -15.43
C LEU A 70 14.51 -2.19 -15.49
N LEU A 71 14.50 -2.85 -14.33
CA LEU A 71 14.15 -4.25 -14.17
C LEU A 71 12.67 -4.37 -13.80
N MET A 72 11.87 -4.93 -14.70
CA MET A 72 10.45 -5.23 -14.52
C MET A 72 10.20 -6.73 -14.53
N VAL A 73 10.92 -7.45 -13.69
CA VAL A 73 10.88 -8.90 -13.55
C VAL A 73 10.18 -9.30 -12.24
N LYS A 74 9.83 -10.59 -12.12
CA LYS A 74 9.23 -11.10 -10.88
C LYS A 74 10.20 -10.93 -9.71
N ALA A 75 9.73 -10.34 -8.62
CA ALA A 75 10.51 -10.16 -7.39
C ALA A 75 11.04 -11.49 -6.83
N GLY A 76 12.16 -11.44 -6.13
CA GLY A 76 12.84 -12.59 -5.55
C GLY A 76 13.93 -13.14 -6.48
N GLU A 77 14.07 -14.45 -6.57
CA GLU A 77 15.13 -15.15 -7.30
C GLU A 77 15.25 -14.73 -8.79
N ALA A 78 14.14 -14.37 -9.44
CA ALA A 78 14.19 -13.93 -10.83
C ALA A 78 14.91 -12.57 -10.98
N THR A 79 14.77 -11.68 -10.00
CA THR A 79 15.53 -10.43 -9.95
C THR A 79 17.01 -10.70 -9.72
N ASP A 80 17.37 -11.59 -8.78
CA ASP A 80 18.76 -11.96 -8.51
C ASP A 80 19.44 -12.52 -9.76
N LYS A 81 18.80 -13.50 -10.44
CA LYS A 81 19.31 -14.07 -11.70
C LYS A 81 19.48 -13.06 -12.83
N THR A 82 18.60 -12.08 -12.89
CA THR A 82 18.70 -11.01 -13.89
C THR A 82 19.89 -10.10 -13.59
N ILE A 83 20.07 -9.72 -12.33
CA ILE A 83 21.24 -8.96 -11.87
C ILE A 83 22.54 -9.71 -12.16
N ASP A 84 22.63 -10.99 -11.79
CA ASP A 84 23.82 -11.82 -12.03
C ASP A 84 24.18 -11.94 -13.50
N SER A 85 23.18 -11.97 -14.39
CA SER A 85 23.43 -12.03 -15.85
C SER A 85 23.87 -10.68 -16.43
N LEU A 86 23.47 -9.57 -15.84
CA LEU A 86 23.85 -8.22 -16.26
C LEU A 86 25.22 -7.82 -15.72
N LEU A 87 25.52 -8.14 -14.48
CA LEU A 87 26.68 -7.64 -13.74
C LEU A 87 28.03 -7.80 -14.48
N PRO A 88 28.35 -8.93 -15.15
CA PRO A 88 29.60 -9.06 -15.90
C PRO A 88 29.73 -8.14 -17.12
N LEU A 89 28.63 -7.54 -17.58
CA LEU A 89 28.54 -6.68 -18.75
C LEU A 89 28.50 -5.18 -18.42
N LEU A 90 28.37 -4.86 -17.13
CA LEU A 90 28.20 -3.49 -16.65
C LEU A 90 29.55 -2.87 -16.26
N ASP A 91 29.63 -1.55 -16.38
CA ASP A 91 30.77 -0.75 -15.94
C ASP A 91 30.45 -0.01 -14.63
N LYS A 92 31.48 0.35 -13.89
CA LYS A 92 31.34 1.19 -12.70
C LYS A 92 30.57 2.47 -13.01
N GLY A 93 29.58 2.78 -12.16
CA GLY A 93 28.72 3.94 -12.32
C GLY A 93 27.43 3.65 -13.09
N ASP A 94 27.29 2.47 -13.72
CA ASP A 94 26.01 2.05 -14.31
C ASP A 94 24.95 1.88 -13.23
N ILE A 95 23.67 2.02 -13.59
CA ILE A 95 22.54 2.09 -12.67
C ILE A 95 21.52 0.98 -13.01
N LEU A 96 21.26 0.10 -12.06
CA LEU A 96 20.12 -0.81 -12.09
C LEU A 96 18.96 -0.25 -11.28
N ILE A 97 17.77 -0.24 -11.85
CA ILE A 97 16.54 0.25 -11.23
C ILE A 97 15.58 -0.95 -11.08
N ASP A 98 15.36 -1.43 -9.86
CA ASP A 98 14.38 -2.50 -9.60
C ASP A 98 12.99 -1.90 -9.43
N GLY A 99 12.14 -2.02 -10.45
CA GLY A 99 10.74 -1.57 -10.45
C GLY A 99 9.74 -2.64 -10.00
N GLY A 100 10.19 -3.80 -9.53
CA GLY A 100 9.34 -4.86 -9.00
C GLY A 100 8.74 -4.54 -7.63
N ASN A 101 7.72 -5.29 -7.22
CA ASN A 101 7.23 -5.26 -5.84
C ASN A 101 8.14 -6.13 -4.95
N THR A 102 9.35 -5.64 -4.73
CA THR A 102 10.42 -6.34 -4.01
C THR A 102 10.33 -6.13 -2.51
N ASN A 103 10.66 -7.14 -1.71
CA ASN A 103 10.87 -6.98 -0.29
C ASN A 103 12.08 -6.07 -0.05
N TYR A 104 11.92 -5.04 0.78
CA TYR A 104 12.96 -4.03 1.02
C TYR A 104 14.27 -4.62 1.58
N LEU A 105 14.23 -5.74 2.31
CA LEU A 105 15.42 -6.43 2.81
C LEU A 105 16.24 -7.04 1.65
N ASP A 106 15.57 -7.58 0.63
CA ASP A 106 16.25 -8.03 -0.60
C ASP A 106 16.89 -6.85 -1.33
N THR A 107 16.23 -5.69 -1.32
CA THR A 107 16.77 -4.46 -1.93
C THR A 107 18.03 -4.00 -1.24
N ILE A 108 18.04 -3.99 0.11
CA ILE A 108 19.24 -3.66 0.91
C ILE A 108 20.38 -4.64 0.58
N ARG A 109 20.09 -5.94 0.58
CA ARG A 109 21.09 -6.98 0.23
C ARG A 109 21.66 -6.79 -1.17
N ARG A 110 20.81 -6.51 -2.17
CA ARG A 110 21.23 -6.28 -3.56
C ARG A 110 22.05 -5.01 -3.69
N ASN A 111 21.65 -3.97 -2.97
CA ASN A 111 22.40 -2.71 -2.95
C ASN A 111 23.84 -2.94 -2.45
N GLN A 112 24.01 -3.64 -1.33
CA GLN A 112 25.33 -3.99 -0.78
C GLN A 112 26.13 -4.85 -1.77
N TYR A 113 25.52 -5.86 -2.37
CA TYR A 113 26.16 -6.76 -3.36
C TYR A 113 26.67 -6.01 -4.60
N LEU A 114 25.89 -5.08 -5.12
CA LEU A 114 26.23 -4.32 -6.33
C LEU A 114 27.24 -3.21 -6.06
N ASP A 115 27.22 -2.62 -4.86
CA ASP A 115 28.17 -1.60 -4.43
C ASP A 115 29.62 -2.13 -4.42
N GLU A 116 29.85 -3.39 -4.09
CA GLU A 116 31.16 -4.07 -4.20
C GLU A 116 31.74 -4.02 -5.61
N SER A 117 30.89 -3.98 -6.63
CA SER A 117 31.28 -3.86 -8.06
C SER A 117 31.21 -2.41 -8.56
N GLY A 118 30.80 -1.46 -7.72
CA GLY A 118 30.65 -0.05 -8.09
C GLY A 118 29.44 0.21 -9.00
N ILE A 119 28.44 -0.68 -8.97
CA ILE A 119 27.17 -0.54 -9.68
C ILE A 119 26.15 0.08 -8.74
N ASN A 120 25.46 1.11 -9.19
CA ASN A 120 24.40 1.75 -8.44
C ASN A 120 23.10 0.96 -8.52
N PHE A 121 22.33 0.96 -7.42
CA PHE A 121 21.07 0.25 -7.36
C PHE A 121 19.96 1.13 -6.77
N ILE A 122 18.87 1.30 -7.52
CA ILE A 122 17.69 2.08 -7.13
C ILE A 122 16.51 1.14 -6.97
N GLY A 123 16.11 0.86 -5.73
CA GLY A 123 14.89 0.13 -5.44
C GLY A 123 13.67 1.04 -5.59
N THR A 124 12.82 0.76 -6.57
CA THR A 124 11.79 1.71 -7.01
C THR A 124 10.40 1.09 -6.90
N GLY A 125 9.62 1.55 -5.94
CA GLY A 125 8.18 1.22 -5.89
C GLY A 125 7.44 1.93 -7.02
N VAL A 126 6.67 1.17 -7.80
CA VAL A 126 5.81 1.71 -8.87
C VAL A 126 4.36 1.35 -8.55
N SER A 127 3.48 2.35 -8.59
CA SER A 127 2.04 2.18 -8.33
C SER A 127 1.21 2.62 -9.55
N GLY A 128 -0.12 2.38 -9.51
CA GLY A 128 -1.04 2.79 -10.57
C GLY A 128 -1.53 1.68 -11.51
N GLY A 129 -1.05 0.44 -11.31
CA GLY A 129 -1.47 -0.71 -12.12
C GLY A 129 -1.08 -0.59 -13.59
N GLU A 130 -1.83 -1.28 -14.46
CA GLU A 130 -1.58 -1.33 -15.89
C GLU A 130 -1.72 0.04 -16.56
N GLU A 131 -2.81 0.73 -16.27
CA GLU A 131 -3.10 2.06 -16.81
C GLU A 131 -2.11 3.11 -16.32
N GLY A 132 -1.83 3.13 -15.01
CA GLY A 132 -0.85 4.05 -14.44
C GLY A 132 0.55 3.85 -15.02
N ALA A 133 0.98 2.62 -15.26
CA ALA A 133 2.27 2.36 -15.90
C ALA A 133 2.38 2.99 -17.29
N LEU A 134 1.27 3.04 -18.03
CA LEU A 134 1.23 3.62 -19.38
C LEU A 134 1.08 5.15 -19.37
N THR A 135 0.25 5.68 -18.49
CA THR A 135 -0.17 7.10 -18.54
C THR A 135 0.55 7.98 -17.53
N GLY A 136 0.98 7.42 -16.42
CA GLY A 136 1.70 8.10 -15.35
C GLY A 136 1.53 7.39 -14.00
N PRO A 137 2.54 6.64 -13.53
CA PRO A 137 2.51 6.03 -12.21
C PRO A 137 2.96 6.99 -11.10
N SER A 138 2.59 6.69 -9.87
CA SER A 138 3.30 7.17 -8.69
C SER A 138 4.58 6.36 -8.51
N ILE A 139 5.72 7.00 -8.29
CA ILE A 139 7.03 6.36 -8.26
C ILE A 139 7.76 6.69 -6.95
N MET A 140 8.29 5.66 -6.30
CA MET A 140 8.94 5.72 -4.98
C MET A 140 10.39 5.21 -5.07
N PRO A 141 11.34 5.97 -5.63
CA PRO A 141 12.73 5.54 -5.79
C PRO A 141 13.54 5.73 -4.51
N GLY A 142 14.34 4.72 -4.16
CA GLY A 142 15.30 4.75 -3.06
C GLY A 142 16.60 4.05 -3.45
N GLY A 143 17.72 4.49 -2.87
CA GLY A 143 19.07 3.99 -3.19
C GLY A 143 20.10 5.09 -3.12
N GLN A 144 21.20 4.99 -3.89
CA GLN A 144 22.21 6.03 -3.93
C GLN A 144 21.63 7.33 -4.52
N LYS A 145 21.76 8.43 -3.78
CA LYS A 145 21.17 9.72 -4.16
C LYS A 145 21.75 10.25 -5.47
N GLU A 146 23.04 10.13 -5.64
CA GLU A 146 23.76 10.58 -6.84
C GLU A 146 23.29 9.81 -8.09
N ALA A 147 23.00 8.52 -7.94
CA ALA A 147 22.43 7.71 -9.02
C ALA A 147 20.98 8.11 -9.32
N TYR A 148 20.20 8.40 -8.27
CA TYR A 148 18.84 8.91 -8.45
C TYR A 148 18.83 10.21 -9.28
N GLU A 149 19.73 11.15 -9.01
CA GLU A 149 19.82 12.42 -9.74
C GLU A 149 20.03 12.23 -11.26
N LEU A 150 20.67 11.13 -11.66
CA LEU A 150 20.89 10.79 -13.09
C LEU A 150 19.64 10.18 -13.75
N VAL A 151 18.75 9.56 -12.98
CA VAL A 151 17.52 8.95 -13.49
C VAL A 151 16.27 9.80 -13.23
N ALA A 152 16.35 10.77 -12.33
CA ALA A 152 15.24 11.64 -11.94
C ALA A 152 14.53 12.30 -13.12
N PRO A 153 15.22 12.86 -14.16
CA PRO A 153 14.54 13.48 -15.30
C PRO A 153 13.62 12.49 -16.03
N ILE A 154 14.02 11.23 -16.15
CA ILE A 154 13.20 10.19 -16.78
C ILE A 154 12.02 9.85 -15.87
N LEU A 155 12.28 9.57 -14.59
CA LEU A 155 11.24 9.20 -13.63
C LEU A 155 10.20 10.31 -13.44
N GLU A 156 10.65 11.56 -13.35
CA GLU A 156 9.76 12.72 -13.27
C GLU A 156 8.90 12.87 -14.53
N SER A 157 9.45 12.65 -15.72
CA SER A 157 8.72 12.80 -16.97
C SER A 157 7.60 11.77 -17.13
N ILE A 158 7.84 10.53 -16.69
CA ILE A 158 6.89 9.41 -16.83
C ILE A 158 5.89 9.31 -15.68
N SER A 159 6.16 9.98 -14.55
CA SER A 159 5.24 9.94 -13.41
C SER A 159 3.94 10.69 -13.66
N ALA A 160 2.89 10.34 -12.93
CA ALA A 160 1.67 11.12 -12.87
C ALA A 160 1.98 12.57 -12.48
N LYS A 161 1.13 13.48 -12.93
CA LYS A 161 1.18 14.89 -12.53
C LYS A 161 -0.04 15.18 -11.66
N ALA A 162 0.21 15.69 -10.46
CA ALA A 162 -0.87 16.20 -9.62
C ALA A 162 -1.52 17.44 -10.26
N SER A 163 -2.65 17.88 -9.73
CA SER A 163 -3.43 19.02 -10.25
C SER A 163 -2.64 20.33 -10.30
N ASP A 164 -1.61 20.47 -9.46
CA ASP A 164 -0.68 21.60 -9.45
C ASP A 164 0.48 21.46 -10.45
N GLY A 165 0.51 20.37 -11.25
CA GLY A 165 1.55 20.06 -12.22
C GLY A 165 2.80 19.39 -11.63
N SER A 166 2.87 19.20 -10.31
CA SER A 166 4.01 18.52 -9.66
C SER A 166 4.05 17.04 -9.99
N PRO A 167 5.26 16.46 -10.23
CA PRO A 167 5.38 15.04 -10.51
C PRO A 167 5.13 14.20 -9.25
N CYS A 168 4.42 13.07 -9.40
CA CYS A 168 4.20 12.11 -8.32
C CYS A 168 5.39 11.16 -8.16
N VAL A 169 6.56 11.71 -8.00
CA VAL A 169 7.84 11.04 -7.73
C VAL A 169 8.71 11.94 -6.86
N THR A 170 9.41 11.36 -5.91
CA THR A 170 10.46 12.02 -5.13
C THR A 170 11.48 10.99 -4.67
N TYR A 171 12.72 11.43 -4.42
CA TYR A 171 13.71 10.58 -3.76
C TYR A 171 13.24 10.24 -2.35
N VAL A 172 13.00 8.96 -2.10
CA VAL A 172 12.45 8.48 -0.82
C VAL A 172 13.51 8.44 0.28
N GLY A 173 14.68 7.90 -0.04
CA GLY A 173 15.76 7.72 0.92
C GLY A 173 16.79 6.68 0.45
N PRO A 174 17.83 6.39 1.24
CA PRO A 174 18.85 5.42 0.86
C PRO A 174 18.34 3.98 0.90
N ASP A 175 19.15 3.07 0.40
CA ASP A 175 18.99 1.61 0.47
C ASP A 175 17.61 1.11 0.01
N GLY A 176 16.93 0.35 0.89
CA GLY A 176 15.62 -0.22 0.63
C GLY A 176 14.42 0.72 0.86
N ALA A 177 14.65 2.01 1.14
CA ALA A 177 13.61 2.95 1.55
C ALA A 177 12.46 3.06 0.52
N GLY A 178 12.77 3.04 -0.79
CA GLY A 178 11.76 3.11 -1.85
C GLY A 178 10.79 1.94 -1.82
N HIS A 179 11.30 0.72 -1.79
CA HIS A 179 10.48 -0.48 -1.68
C HIS A 179 9.78 -0.60 -0.32
N TYR A 180 10.39 -0.11 0.75
CA TYR A 180 9.74 -0.05 2.06
C TYR A 180 8.49 0.82 2.04
N VAL A 181 8.60 2.04 1.52
CA VAL A 181 7.46 2.96 1.40
C VAL A 181 6.38 2.37 0.50
N LYS A 182 6.75 1.71 -0.60
CA LYS A 182 5.80 0.99 -1.45
C LYS A 182 5.13 -0.18 -0.74
N MET A 183 5.85 -0.91 0.10
CA MET A 183 5.29 -2.00 0.91
C MET A 183 4.22 -1.47 1.87
N VAL A 184 4.50 -0.38 2.59
CA VAL A 184 3.53 0.25 3.51
C VAL A 184 2.34 0.84 2.75
N HIS A 185 2.59 1.50 1.61
CA HIS A 185 1.52 1.94 0.70
C HIS A 185 0.56 0.80 0.38
N ASN A 186 1.07 -0.37 -0.01
CA ASN A 186 0.23 -1.53 -0.29
C ASN A 186 -0.48 -2.07 0.96
N GLY A 187 0.13 -1.95 2.14
CA GLY A 187 -0.54 -2.28 3.40
C GLY A 187 -1.77 -1.40 3.65
N ILE A 188 -1.64 -0.09 3.47
CA ILE A 188 -2.75 0.87 3.55
C ILE A 188 -3.83 0.53 2.51
N GLU A 189 -3.43 0.20 1.28
CA GLU A 189 -4.35 -0.25 0.22
C GLU A 189 -5.19 -1.47 0.65
N TYR A 190 -4.59 -2.44 1.33
CA TYR A 190 -5.32 -3.61 1.85
C TYR A 190 -6.37 -3.21 2.86
N ALA A 191 -6.03 -2.31 3.79
CA ALA A 191 -6.96 -1.79 4.78
C ALA A 191 -8.12 -1.03 4.11
N ASP A 192 -7.81 -0.16 3.17
CA ASP A 192 -8.78 0.64 2.45
C ASP A 192 -9.79 -0.23 1.69
N MET A 193 -9.31 -1.22 0.95
CA MET A 193 -10.15 -2.18 0.25
C MET A 193 -11.04 -2.99 1.21
N GLN A 194 -10.51 -3.40 2.36
CA GLN A 194 -11.27 -4.13 3.37
C GLN A 194 -12.40 -3.28 3.96
N LEU A 195 -12.10 -2.03 4.34
CA LEU A 195 -13.08 -1.11 4.90
C LEU A 195 -14.21 -0.78 3.91
N ILE A 196 -13.88 -0.60 2.64
CA ILE A 196 -14.86 -0.41 1.56
C ILE A 196 -15.73 -1.67 1.39
N ALA A 197 -15.13 -2.87 1.43
CA ALA A 197 -15.86 -4.12 1.33
C ALA A 197 -16.80 -4.35 2.52
N GLU A 198 -16.39 -3.97 3.75
CA GLU A 198 -17.23 -4.01 4.94
C GLU A 198 -18.41 -3.02 4.83
N SER A 199 -18.17 -1.82 4.31
CA SER A 199 -19.23 -0.84 4.04
C SER A 199 -20.26 -1.38 3.05
N TYR A 200 -19.78 -2.01 1.97
CA TYR A 200 -20.64 -2.69 1.00
C TYR A 200 -21.48 -3.79 1.63
N ASP A 201 -20.88 -4.66 2.45
CA ASP A 201 -21.58 -5.80 3.07
C ASP A 201 -22.68 -5.31 4.02
N LEU A 202 -22.44 -4.24 4.76
CA LEU A 202 -23.43 -3.57 5.62
C LEU A 202 -24.58 -2.96 4.80
N MET A 203 -24.28 -2.23 3.73
CA MET A 203 -25.32 -1.68 2.84
C MET A 203 -26.20 -2.79 2.25
N LYS A 204 -25.59 -3.88 1.82
CA LYS A 204 -26.31 -5.03 1.22
C LYS A 204 -27.12 -5.80 2.25
N ARG A 205 -26.53 -6.17 3.38
CA ARG A 205 -27.12 -7.14 4.32
C ARG A 205 -27.92 -6.51 5.46
N VAL A 206 -27.59 -5.28 5.87
CA VAL A 206 -28.30 -4.56 6.94
C VAL A 206 -29.37 -3.64 6.35
N LEU A 207 -28.99 -2.86 5.33
CA LEU A 207 -29.90 -1.88 4.71
C LEU A 207 -30.70 -2.45 3.55
N HIS A 208 -30.36 -3.66 3.07
CA HIS A 208 -30.99 -4.34 1.93
C HIS A 208 -31.00 -3.51 0.65
N MET A 209 -29.92 -2.74 0.45
CA MET A 209 -29.74 -1.91 -0.75
C MET A 209 -29.44 -2.77 -1.97
N ASP A 210 -30.01 -2.40 -3.10
CA ASP A 210 -29.66 -3.03 -4.37
C ASP A 210 -28.35 -2.45 -4.95
N HIS A 211 -27.84 -3.07 -6.01
CA HIS A 211 -26.56 -2.71 -6.61
C HIS A 211 -26.53 -1.29 -7.19
N LYS A 212 -27.68 -0.75 -7.64
CA LYS A 212 -27.77 0.61 -8.17
C LYS A 212 -27.72 1.63 -7.05
N GLU A 213 -28.44 1.36 -5.97
CA GLU A 213 -28.40 2.20 -4.77
C GLU A 213 -26.99 2.24 -4.19
N ILE A 214 -26.28 1.09 -4.15
CA ILE A 214 -24.88 1.01 -3.70
C ILE A 214 -23.96 1.78 -4.63
N ALA A 215 -24.09 1.64 -5.95
CA ALA A 215 -23.31 2.37 -6.93
C ALA A 215 -23.46 3.89 -6.78
N GLU A 216 -24.71 4.38 -6.69
CA GLU A 216 -25.00 5.80 -6.52
C GLU A 216 -24.50 6.33 -5.17
N THR A 217 -24.53 5.51 -4.12
CA THR A 217 -23.96 5.84 -2.80
C THR A 217 -22.46 6.07 -2.89
N PHE A 218 -21.69 5.14 -3.46
CA PHE A 218 -20.24 5.31 -3.62
C PHE A 218 -19.92 6.50 -4.54
N LYS A 219 -20.67 6.72 -5.59
CA LYS A 219 -20.53 7.89 -6.45
C LYS A 219 -20.79 9.21 -5.70
N SER A 220 -21.81 9.24 -4.85
CA SER A 220 -22.09 10.39 -3.97
C SER A 220 -20.96 10.61 -2.96
N TRP A 221 -20.45 9.54 -2.36
CA TRP A 221 -19.33 9.63 -1.42
C TRP A 221 -18.04 10.11 -2.08
N ASN A 222 -17.83 9.73 -3.35
CA ASN A 222 -16.67 10.20 -4.13
C ASN A 222 -16.74 11.69 -4.50
N ALA A 223 -17.89 12.32 -4.39
CA ALA A 223 -18.04 13.77 -4.56
C ALA A 223 -17.73 14.59 -3.28
N GLY A 224 -17.37 13.93 -2.18
CA GLY A 224 -17.12 14.51 -0.86
C GLY A 224 -15.76 14.12 -0.27
N GLU A 225 -15.71 14.08 1.06
CA GLU A 225 -14.46 13.83 1.81
C GLU A 225 -13.86 12.42 1.59
N LEU A 226 -14.64 11.45 1.09
CA LEU A 226 -14.20 10.12 0.72
C LEU A 226 -13.65 10.03 -0.71
N GLU A 227 -13.57 11.15 -1.44
CA GLU A 227 -13.01 11.17 -2.80
C GLU A 227 -11.67 10.44 -2.82
N SER A 228 -11.62 9.36 -3.60
CA SER A 228 -10.45 8.51 -3.75
C SER A 228 -10.61 7.56 -4.93
N TYR A 229 -9.49 7.08 -5.48
CA TYR A 229 -9.50 6.12 -6.59
C TYR A 229 -10.30 4.85 -6.26
N LEU A 230 -10.13 4.27 -5.07
CA LEU A 230 -10.84 3.05 -4.68
C LEU A 230 -12.35 3.27 -4.52
N ILE A 231 -12.79 4.41 -4.03
CA ILE A 231 -14.23 4.76 -3.95
C ILE A 231 -14.81 4.96 -5.36
N GLU A 232 -14.08 5.67 -6.23
CA GLU A 232 -14.45 5.88 -7.63
C GLU A 232 -14.71 4.56 -8.36
N ILE A 233 -13.71 3.68 -8.40
CA ILE A 233 -13.84 2.40 -9.11
C ILE A 233 -14.86 1.46 -8.45
N THR A 234 -15.12 1.59 -7.15
CA THR A 234 -16.15 0.80 -6.48
C THR A 234 -17.53 1.13 -7.03
N GLY A 235 -17.85 2.42 -7.21
CA GLY A 235 -19.09 2.84 -7.87
C GLY A 235 -19.22 2.28 -9.29
N GLU A 236 -18.14 2.25 -10.07
CA GLU A 236 -18.11 1.68 -11.41
C GLU A 236 -18.31 0.16 -11.43
N ILE A 237 -17.70 -0.55 -10.48
CA ILE A 237 -17.81 -2.01 -10.34
C ILE A 237 -19.28 -2.44 -10.19
N PHE A 238 -20.07 -1.74 -9.37
CA PHE A 238 -21.47 -2.07 -9.16
C PHE A 238 -22.35 -1.77 -10.37
N ASN A 239 -21.93 -0.91 -11.30
CA ASN A 239 -22.62 -0.65 -12.55
C ASN A 239 -22.31 -1.69 -13.65
N LYS A 240 -21.27 -2.52 -13.46
CA LYS A 240 -20.91 -3.55 -14.43
C LYS A 240 -21.84 -4.76 -14.32
N LEU A 241 -22.64 -5.00 -15.35
CA LEU A 241 -23.53 -6.16 -15.45
C LEU A 241 -22.87 -7.28 -16.26
N ASP A 242 -23.23 -8.52 -15.93
CA ASP A 242 -22.93 -9.70 -16.73
C ASP A 242 -23.99 -9.89 -17.85
N GLU A 243 -23.80 -10.87 -18.71
CA GLU A 243 -24.66 -11.14 -19.89
C GLU A 243 -26.13 -11.38 -19.52
N ASP A 244 -26.41 -11.90 -18.32
CA ASP A 244 -27.78 -12.16 -17.81
C ASP A 244 -28.41 -10.96 -17.08
N GLY A 245 -27.72 -9.81 -17.04
CA GLY A 245 -28.17 -8.60 -16.37
C GLY A 245 -27.95 -8.55 -14.85
N THR A 246 -27.32 -9.56 -14.25
CA THR A 246 -26.91 -9.53 -12.84
C THR A 246 -25.60 -8.71 -12.68
N PRO A 247 -25.38 -8.02 -11.54
CA PRO A 247 -24.11 -7.38 -11.26
C PRO A 247 -22.96 -8.37 -11.31
N LEU A 248 -21.94 -8.09 -12.10
CA LEU A 248 -20.80 -9.00 -12.29
C LEU A 248 -20.10 -9.30 -10.96
N VAL A 249 -20.04 -8.33 -10.03
CA VAL A 249 -19.43 -8.49 -8.71
C VAL A 249 -20.07 -9.63 -7.88
N GLU A 250 -21.35 -9.91 -8.07
CA GLU A 250 -22.05 -11.00 -7.37
C GLU A 250 -21.66 -12.40 -7.88
N LYS A 251 -21.09 -12.48 -9.08
CA LYS A 251 -20.58 -13.74 -9.66
C LYS A 251 -19.12 -13.99 -9.38
N ILE A 252 -18.39 -12.98 -8.88
CA ILE A 252 -17.00 -13.13 -8.52
C ILE A 252 -16.90 -13.98 -7.24
N MET A 253 -16.00 -14.98 -7.28
CA MET A 253 -15.72 -15.81 -6.11
C MET A 253 -15.17 -14.95 -4.97
N ASP A 254 -15.74 -15.08 -3.78
CA ASP A 254 -15.37 -14.36 -2.56
C ASP A 254 -14.05 -14.86 -1.94
N LYS A 255 -12.99 -14.85 -2.76
CA LYS A 255 -11.60 -15.19 -2.40
C LYS A 255 -10.69 -14.04 -2.81
N ALA A 256 -10.17 -13.30 -1.84
CA ALA A 256 -9.27 -12.18 -2.12
C ALA A 256 -7.81 -12.66 -2.22
N GLY A 257 -7.22 -12.53 -3.41
CA GLY A 257 -5.81 -12.84 -3.65
C GLY A 257 -4.86 -11.81 -3.05
N GLN A 258 -3.59 -12.20 -2.87
CA GLN A 258 -2.52 -11.31 -2.43
C GLN A 258 -1.15 -11.73 -3.01
N LYS A 259 -0.22 -10.76 -3.12
CA LYS A 259 1.17 -10.98 -3.55
C LYS A 259 2.18 -10.89 -2.40
N GLY A 260 1.71 -10.74 -1.15
CA GLY A 260 2.52 -10.76 0.07
C GLY A 260 2.92 -9.40 0.66
N THR A 261 2.71 -8.29 -0.03
CA THR A 261 3.12 -6.95 0.46
C THR A 261 2.43 -6.55 1.77
N GLY A 262 1.12 -6.76 1.90
CA GLY A 262 0.40 -6.51 3.16
C GLY A 262 0.90 -7.39 4.31
N LYS A 263 1.22 -8.66 4.03
CA LYS A 263 1.83 -9.57 5.01
C LYS A 263 3.21 -9.06 5.46
N TRP A 264 4.07 -8.60 4.54
CA TRP A 264 5.38 -8.04 4.91
C TRP A 264 5.26 -6.78 5.75
N THR A 265 4.28 -5.92 5.42
CA THR A 265 3.97 -4.72 6.22
C THR A 265 3.62 -5.10 7.66
N SER A 266 2.75 -6.09 7.84
CA SER A 266 2.33 -6.58 9.15
C SER A 266 3.48 -7.24 9.94
N ILE A 267 4.31 -8.07 9.29
CA ILE A 267 5.48 -8.69 9.93
C ILE A 267 6.44 -7.60 10.42
N ASN A 268 6.76 -6.64 9.57
CA ASN A 268 7.68 -5.57 9.95
C ASN A 268 7.11 -4.68 11.07
N ALA A 269 5.79 -4.44 11.09
CA ALA A 269 5.16 -3.71 12.19
C ALA A 269 5.33 -4.42 13.54
N LEU A 270 5.21 -5.77 13.56
CA LEU A 270 5.47 -6.58 14.75
C LEU A 270 6.95 -6.49 15.19
N GLU A 271 7.89 -6.50 14.24
CA GLU A 271 9.32 -6.33 14.53
C GLU A 271 9.64 -4.95 15.10
N LEU A 272 8.98 -3.90 14.61
CA LEU A 272 9.14 -2.53 15.08
C LEU A 272 8.34 -2.20 16.36
N GLY A 273 7.44 -3.08 16.79
CA GLY A 273 6.53 -2.83 17.92
C GLY A 273 5.44 -1.79 17.61
N ILE A 274 5.05 -1.63 16.35
CA ILE A 274 4.00 -0.69 15.93
C ILE A 274 2.65 -1.38 15.84
N PRO A 275 1.60 -0.84 16.48
CA PRO A 275 0.25 -1.43 16.46
C PRO A 275 -0.45 -1.18 15.11
N LEU A 276 -0.15 -2.01 14.12
CA LEU A 276 -0.67 -1.94 12.75
C LEU A 276 -1.94 -2.81 12.61
N THR A 277 -2.92 -2.60 13.46
CA THR A 277 -4.02 -3.54 13.65
C THR A 277 -4.97 -3.60 12.46
N ILE A 278 -5.35 -2.48 11.84
CA ILE A 278 -6.31 -2.46 10.73
C ILE A 278 -5.73 -3.15 9.49
N ILE A 279 -4.49 -2.83 9.15
CA ILE A 279 -3.79 -3.44 8.00
C ILE A 279 -3.62 -4.95 8.23
N THR A 280 -3.24 -5.36 9.44
CA THR A 280 -3.03 -6.77 9.78
C THR A 280 -4.34 -7.56 9.73
N GLU A 281 -5.43 -7.01 10.25
CA GLU A 281 -6.76 -7.63 10.15
C GLU A 281 -7.21 -7.77 8.69
N SER A 282 -6.88 -6.82 7.82
CA SER A 282 -7.17 -6.91 6.38
C SER A 282 -6.41 -8.05 5.70
N VAL A 283 -5.20 -8.37 6.17
CA VAL A 283 -4.44 -9.55 5.72
C VAL A 283 -5.12 -10.84 6.20
N PHE A 284 -5.53 -10.91 7.46
CA PHE A 284 -6.24 -12.07 8.00
C PHE A 284 -7.61 -12.28 7.34
N ALA A 285 -8.35 -11.20 7.04
CA ALA A 285 -9.60 -11.27 6.28
C ALA A 285 -9.40 -11.92 4.90
N ARG A 286 -8.31 -11.60 4.19
CA ARG A 286 -7.95 -12.28 2.93
C ARG A 286 -7.61 -13.75 3.15
N PHE A 287 -6.92 -14.11 4.24
CA PHE A 287 -6.65 -15.54 4.54
C PHE A 287 -7.93 -16.30 4.79
N ILE A 288 -8.83 -15.79 5.64
CA ILE A 288 -10.14 -16.42 5.90
C ILE A 288 -10.96 -16.53 4.61
N SER A 289 -10.92 -15.54 3.73
CA SER A 289 -11.64 -15.58 2.44
C SER A 289 -11.21 -16.77 1.58
N SER A 290 -9.96 -17.20 1.67
CA SER A 290 -9.43 -18.32 0.90
C SER A 290 -9.95 -19.71 1.37
N PHE A 291 -10.47 -19.81 2.60
CA PHE A 291 -11.00 -21.07 3.18
C PHE A 291 -12.45 -21.34 2.75
N LYS A 292 -12.78 -21.17 1.47
CA LYS A 292 -14.17 -21.21 0.98
C LYS A 292 -14.91 -22.48 1.36
N ASP A 293 -14.33 -23.64 1.13
CA ASP A 293 -14.96 -24.94 1.40
C ASP A 293 -15.18 -25.17 2.91
N GLU A 294 -14.27 -24.70 3.75
CA GLU A 294 -14.40 -24.76 5.20
C GLU A 294 -15.49 -23.78 5.69
N ARG A 295 -15.51 -22.53 5.16
CA ARG A 295 -16.55 -21.56 5.49
C ARG A 295 -17.96 -22.03 5.12
N VAL A 296 -18.12 -22.71 3.97
CA VAL A 296 -19.40 -23.31 3.57
C VAL A 296 -19.83 -24.39 4.57
N LYS A 297 -18.92 -25.27 5.02
CA LYS A 297 -19.24 -26.24 6.06
C LYS A 297 -19.60 -25.57 7.39
N ALA A 298 -18.84 -24.55 7.79
CA ALA A 298 -19.11 -23.79 9.01
C ALA A 298 -20.47 -23.09 8.96
N SER A 299 -20.85 -22.51 7.82
CA SER A 299 -22.15 -21.83 7.67
C SER A 299 -23.37 -22.76 7.81
N THR A 300 -23.19 -24.05 7.58
CA THR A 300 -24.24 -25.05 7.80
C THR A 300 -24.22 -25.63 9.22
N ALA A 301 -23.07 -25.58 9.89
CA ALA A 301 -22.90 -26.12 11.25
C ALA A 301 -23.31 -25.13 12.35
N PHE A 302 -23.17 -23.82 12.07
CA PHE A 302 -23.43 -22.77 13.05
C PHE A 302 -24.60 -21.90 12.60
N ASN A 303 -25.64 -21.82 13.46
CA ASN A 303 -26.74 -20.88 13.28
C ASN A 303 -26.45 -19.64 14.14
N PRO A 304 -26.10 -18.49 13.53
CA PRO A 304 -25.90 -17.26 14.30
C PRO A 304 -27.25 -16.77 14.84
N GLU A 305 -27.26 -16.32 16.09
CA GLU A 305 -28.32 -15.44 16.57
C GLU A 305 -28.04 -14.06 16.01
N VAL A 306 -28.93 -13.57 15.14
CA VAL A 306 -28.78 -12.25 14.52
C VAL A 306 -29.98 -11.37 14.89
N THR A 307 -29.71 -10.07 15.04
CA THR A 307 -30.73 -9.07 15.27
C THR A 307 -30.96 -8.31 13.96
N GLU A 308 -32.22 -8.31 13.49
CA GLU A 308 -32.63 -7.46 12.37
C GLU A 308 -32.46 -5.97 12.74
N PHE A 309 -32.02 -5.19 11.78
CA PHE A 309 -31.90 -3.76 11.94
C PHE A 309 -33.29 -3.09 11.77
N ASP A 310 -33.74 -2.38 12.79
CA ASP A 310 -35.02 -1.69 12.83
C ASP A 310 -34.89 -0.15 12.92
N GLY A 311 -33.65 0.36 12.76
CA GLY A 311 -33.35 1.79 12.82
C GLY A 311 -33.61 2.56 11.53
N ASP A 312 -33.32 3.86 11.58
CA ASP A 312 -33.37 4.74 10.39
C ASP A 312 -32.26 4.40 9.40
N LYS A 313 -32.65 3.98 8.20
CA LYS A 313 -31.73 3.52 7.16
C LYS A 313 -30.85 4.66 6.61
N GLU A 314 -31.41 5.85 6.43
CA GLU A 314 -30.66 7.02 5.93
C GLU A 314 -29.62 7.47 6.95
N ALA A 315 -30.02 7.55 8.21
CA ALA A 315 -29.11 7.88 9.31
C ALA A 315 -27.99 6.85 9.46
N PHE A 316 -28.32 5.55 9.32
CA PHE A 316 -27.30 4.49 9.41
C PHE A 316 -26.36 4.50 8.20
N LEU A 317 -26.85 4.80 7.00
CA LEU A 317 -26.01 4.94 5.80
C LEU A 317 -24.99 6.09 5.98
N GLU A 318 -25.42 7.20 6.56
CA GLU A 318 -24.52 8.31 6.91
C GLU A 318 -23.50 7.89 7.99
N GLN A 319 -23.91 7.09 8.97
CA GLN A 319 -22.97 6.53 9.96
C GLN A 319 -21.94 5.61 9.32
N ILE A 320 -22.32 4.79 8.33
CA ILE A 320 -21.36 3.96 7.56
C ILE A 320 -20.35 4.85 6.84
N ARG A 321 -20.78 5.94 6.22
CA ARG A 321 -19.89 6.90 5.55
C ARG A 321 -18.85 7.49 6.51
N GLN A 322 -19.30 7.96 7.67
CA GLN A 322 -18.43 8.53 8.70
C GLN A 322 -17.50 7.48 9.32
N ALA A 323 -18.00 6.26 9.56
CA ALA A 323 -17.20 5.14 10.05
C ALA A 323 -16.09 4.76 9.06
N LEU A 324 -16.42 4.71 7.76
CA LEU A 324 -15.44 4.45 6.69
C LEU A 324 -14.35 5.52 6.69
N TYR A 325 -14.71 6.80 6.70
CA TYR A 325 -13.75 7.89 6.67
C TYR A 325 -12.82 7.89 7.87
N MET A 326 -13.36 7.77 9.09
CA MET A 326 -12.57 7.67 10.32
C MET A 326 -11.61 6.47 10.28
N SER A 327 -12.10 5.31 9.84
CA SER A 327 -11.28 4.09 9.79
C SER A 327 -10.17 4.18 8.74
N LYS A 328 -10.43 4.82 7.59
CA LYS A 328 -9.39 5.16 6.61
C LYS A 328 -8.30 6.04 7.24
N ILE A 329 -8.66 7.10 7.92
CA ILE A 329 -7.71 7.97 8.63
C ILE A 329 -6.89 7.18 9.64
N CYS A 330 -7.50 6.30 10.43
CA CYS A 330 -6.77 5.45 11.38
C CYS A 330 -5.78 4.52 10.67
N SER A 331 -6.12 3.95 9.52
CA SER A 331 -5.22 3.08 8.77
C SER A 331 -4.01 3.82 8.20
N TYR A 332 -4.22 5.04 7.69
CA TYR A 332 -3.12 5.92 7.26
C TYR A 332 -2.25 6.34 8.45
N ALA A 333 -2.86 6.71 9.58
CA ALA A 333 -2.12 7.04 10.81
C ALA A 333 -1.21 5.89 11.25
N GLN A 334 -1.70 4.65 11.20
CA GLN A 334 -0.89 3.46 11.50
C GLN A 334 0.27 3.28 10.51
N GLY A 335 0.02 3.42 9.21
CA GLY A 335 1.04 3.28 8.17
C GLY A 335 2.11 4.38 8.26
N PHE A 336 1.73 5.63 8.50
CA PHE A 336 2.67 6.74 8.69
C PHE A 336 3.49 6.60 9.97
N ALA A 337 2.89 6.13 11.06
CA ALA A 337 3.63 5.82 12.30
C ALA A 337 4.67 4.72 12.07
N GLN A 338 4.33 3.67 11.32
CA GLN A 338 5.28 2.62 10.93
C GLN A 338 6.43 3.19 10.09
N MET A 339 6.14 3.99 9.07
CA MET A 339 7.19 4.61 8.25
C MET A 339 8.09 5.53 9.05
N LYS A 340 7.56 6.29 10.01
CA LYS A 340 8.34 7.13 10.91
C LYS A 340 9.32 6.30 11.74
N THR A 341 8.83 5.27 12.41
CA THR A 341 9.68 4.38 13.23
C THR A 341 10.74 3.66 12.38
N ALA A 342 10.37 3.16 11.20
CA ALA A 342 11.33 2.55 10.29
C ALA A 342 12.39 3.55 9.81
N SER A 343 11.99 4.79 9.54
CA SER A 343 12.92 5.87 9.17
C SER A 343 13.96 6.14 10.24
N GLU A 344 13.54 6.18 11.50
CA GLU A 344 14.41 6.37 12.65
C GLU A 344 15.34 5.15 12.86
N THR A 345 14.80 3.95 12.81
CA THR A 345 15.52 2.69 12.98
C THR A 345 16.61 2.48 11.93
N ASN A 346 16.33 2.83 10.68
CA ASN A 346 17.24 2.62 9.55
C ASN A 346 18.01 3.87 9.14
N ASN A 347 17.84 5.00 9.81
CA ASN A 347 18.43 6.29 9.46
C ASN A 347 18.11 6.76 8.02
N TRP A 348 16.88 6.52 7.55
CA TRP A 348 16.47 6.87 6.17
C TRP A 348 16.07 8.33 5.99
N ASN A 349 15.72 9.03 7.07
CA ASN A 349 15.30 10.42 7.05
C ASN A 349 14.11 10.66 6.09
N LEU A 350 13.11 9.79 6.14
CA LEU A 350 11.91 9.88 5.29
C LEU A 350 11.18 11.21 5.51
N LYS A 351 10.81 11.85 4.43
CA LYS A 351 10.03 13.10 4.44
C LYS A 351 8.55 12.75 4.29
N LEU A 352 7.89 12.42 5.40
CA LEU A 352 6.53 11.85 5.42
C LEU A 352 5.51 12.72 4.68
N GLY A 353 5.57 14.04 4.82
CA GLY A 353 4.71 14.94 4.06
C GLY A 353 4.93 14.86 2.55
N GLU A 354 6.18 14.76 2.09
CA GLU A 354 6.49 14.60 0.67
C GLU A 354 6.03 13.24 0.14
N LEU A 355 6.06 12.19 0.96
CA LEU A 355 5.55 10.88 0.58
C LEU A 355 4.04 10.90 0.35
N ALA A 356 3.27 11.65 1.16
CA ALA A 356 1.85 11.85 0.91
C ALA A 356 1.61 12.53 -0.46
N MET A 357 2.48 13.47 -0.86
CA MET A 357 2.31 14.21 -2.12
C MET A 357 2.48 13.35 -3.36
N ILE A 358 3.37 12.38 -3.34
CA ILE A 358 3.56 11.49 -4.50
C ILE A 358 2.44 10.45 -4.66
N TRP A 359 1.54 10.33 -3.68
CA TRP A 359 0.38 9.45 -3.75
C TRP A 359 -0.91 10.13 -4.25
N ARG A 360 -0.84 11.44 -4.57
CA ARG A 360 -2.00 12.22 -5.01
C ARG A 360 -2.54 11.82 -6.39
N GLU A 361 -1.69 11.28 -7.26
CA GLU A 361 -2.07 10.77 -8.58
C GLU A 361 -1.25 9.55 -8.96
N GLY A 362 -1.76 8.75 -9.90
CA GLY A 362 -1.07 7.58 -10.44
C GLY A 362 -0.87 6.45 -9.41
N CYS A 363 -1.69 6.38 -8.37
CA CYS A 363 -1.58 5.34 -7.35
C CYS A 363 -2.96 4.86 -6.86
N ILE A 364 -2.99 3.64 -6.35
CA ILE A 364 -4.24 2.97 -5.93
C ILE A 364 -4.85 3.64 -4.67
N ILE A 365 -4.02 4.27 -3.84
CA ILE A 365 -4.48 4.93 -2.60
C ILE A 365 -4.61 6.45 -2.75
N ARG A 366 -4.74 6.96 -3.97
CA ARG A 366 -5.07 8.37 -4.22
C ARG A 366 -6.32 8.77 -3.41
N ALA A 367 -6.22 9.85 -2.62
CA ALA A 367 -7.31 10.33 -1.79
C ALA A 367 -7.18 11.85 -1.56
N GLN A 368 -8.31 12.51 -1.38
CA GLN A 368 -8.37 13.96 -1.19
C GLN A 368 -7.57 14.45 0.04
N PHE A 369 -7.58 13.70 1.13
CA PHE A 369 -6.94 14.13 2.38
C PHE A 369 -5.41 14.00 2.42
N LEU A 370 -4.76 13.51 1.35
CA LEU A 370 -3.29 13.42 1.29
C LEU A 370 -2.60 14.78 1.46
N GLN A 371 -3.21 15.86 0.95
CA GLN A 371 -2.71 17.22 1.20
C GLN A 371 -2.75 17.55 2.71
N LYS A 372 -3.77 17.10 3.44
CA LYS A 372 -3.87 17.32 4.88
C LYS A 372 -2.79 16.59 5.68
N ILE A 373 -2.34 15.42 5.19
CA ILE A 373 -1.19 14.74 5.78
C ILE A 373 0.09 15.56 5.60
N LYS A 374 0.30 16.13 4.40
CA LYS A 374 1.44 17.03 4.19
C LYS A 374 1.38 18.24 5.12
N ASP A 375 0.22 18.90 5.16
CA ASP A 375 0.03 20.09 6.01
C ASP A 375 0.34 19.75 7.48
N ALA A 376 -0.08 18.59 7.99
CA ALA A 376 0.18 18.13 9.34
C ALA A 376 1.69 17.99 9.63
N TYR A 377 2.45 17.33 8.75
CA TYR A 377 3.90 17.16 8.93
C TYR A 377 4.71 18.43 8.63
N ASP A 378 4.21 19.35 7.82
CA ASP A 378 4.83 20.66 7.62
C ASP A 378 4.66 21.54 8.87
N ASN A 379 3.48 21.47 9.52
CA ASN A 379 3.20 22.21 10.75
C ASN A 379 3.95 21.62 11.96
N ASP A 380 4.04 20.30 12.05
CA ASP A 380 4.77 19.60 13.11
C ASP A 380 5.60 18.43 12.53
N PRO A 381 6.86 18.64 12.15
CA PRO A 381 7.75 17.56 11.69
C PRO A 381 8.01 16.48 12.74
N SER A 382 7.74 16.74 14.01
CA SER A 382 7.88 15.80 15.12
C SER A 382 6.62 14.98 15.39
N LEU A 383 5.51 15.28 14.72
CA LEU A 383 4.22 14.63 14.91
C LEU A 383 4.36 13.10 14.96
N THR A 384 3.95 12.51 16.07
CA THR A 384 4.12 11.06 16.32
C THR A 384 2.99 10.23 15.71
N ASN A 385 1.81 10.81 15.58
CA ASN A 385 0.65 10.14 15.02
C ASN A 385 -0.30 11.17 14.39
N LEU A 386 -0.81 10.90 13.20
CA LEU A 386 -1.72 11.81 12.50
C LEU A 386 -2.97 12.16 13.31
N LEU A 387 -3.45 11.26 14.19
CA LEU A 387 -4.63 11.51 15.02
C LEU A 387 -4.44 12.65 16.03
N LEU A 388 -3.21 13.09 16.27
CA LEU A 388 -2.88 14.23 17.14
C LEU A 388 -2.86 15.57 16.41
N ASP A 389 -2.85 15.55 15.06
CA ASP A 389 -3.01 16.78 14.28
C ASP A 389 -4.43 17.32 14.41
N PRO A 390 -4.62 18.65 14.53
CA PRO A 390 -5.95 19.24 14.76
C PRO A 390 -7.00 18.85 13.74
N TYR A 391 -6.66 18.80 12.44
CA TYR A 391 -7.61 18.41 11.39
C TYR A 391 -8.10 16.98 11.57
N PHE A 392 -7.18 16.02 11.75
CA PHE A 392 -7.53 14.61 11.91
C PHE A 392 -8.19 14.34 13.28
N ASN A 393 -7.78 15.06 14.32
CA ASN A 393 -8.39 14.99 15.66
C ASN A 393 -9.86 15.37 15.62
N ASP A 394 -10.21 16.48 14.96
CA ASP A 394 -11.60 16.93 14.83
C ASP A 394 -12.47 15.88 14.14
N ILE A 395 -11.97 15.21 13.11
CA ILE A 395 -12.71 14.17 12.39
C ILE A 395 -12.95 12.97 13.31
N VAL A 396 -11.92 12.44 13.95
CA VAL A 396 -12.09 11.25 14.82
C VAL A 396 -12.97 11.57 16.03
N ALA A 397 -12.88 12.79 16.58
CA ALA A 397 -13.74 13.23 17.66
C ALA A 397 -15.23 13.25 17.26
N ASN A 398 -15.52 13.72 16.05
CA ASN A 398 -16.89 13.82 15.55
C ASN A 398 -17.45 12.48 15.05
N TYR A 399 -16.62 11.60 14.46
CA TYR A 399 -17.09 10.39 13.78
C TYR A 399 -17.00 9.11 14.62
N GLN A 400 -16.33 9.14 15.78
CA GLN A 400 -16.20 7.96 16.64
C GLN A 400 -17.55 7.37 17.08
N GLY A 401 -18.57 8.22 17.28
CA GLY A 401 -19.93 7.77 17.62
C GLY A 401 -20.51 6.90 16.53
N SER A 402 -20.39 7.32 15.28
CA SER A 402 -20.86 6.59 14.11
C SER A 402 -20.12 5.26 13.93
N LEU A 403 -18.79 5.23 14.10
CA LEU A 403 -18.01 4.00 14.03
C LEU A 403 -18.42 2.98 15.10
N ARG A 404 -18.78 3.47 16.32
CA ARG A 404 -19.30 2.61 17.41
C ARG A 404 -20.65 1.99 17.04
N GLU A 405 -21.60 2.80 16.55
CA GLU A 405 -22.91 2.31 16.13
C GLU A 405 -22.82 1.33 14.97
N VAL A 406 -22.00 1.61 13.97
CA VAL A 406 -21.76 0.71 12.84
C VAL A 406 -21.17 -0.63 13.31
N SER A 407 -20.14 -0.61 14.17
CA SER A 407 -19.52 -1.82 14.72
C SER A 407 -20.50 -2.61 15.59
N ALA A 408 -21.27 -1.94 16.46
CA ALA A 408 -22.25 -2.58 17.31
C ALA A 408 -23.39 -3.23 16.50
N THR A 409 -23.88 -2.54 15.48
CA THR A 409 -24.93 -3.04 14.58
C THR A 409 -24.41 -4.25 13.78
N ALA A 410 -23.20 -4.19 13.24
CA ALA A 410 -22.58 -5.31 12.54
C ALA A 410 -22.49 -6.56 13.42
N ILE A 411 -22.03 -6.40 14.66
CA ILE A 411 -21.93 -7.51 15.64
C ILE A 411 -23.31 -8.11 15.91
N LYS A 412 -24.34 -7.29 16.18
CA LYS A 412 -25.71 -7.76 16.43
C LYS A 412 -26.31 -8.46 15.21
N ALA A 413 -26.01 -7.99 14.01
CA ALA A 413 -26.44 -8.57 12.75
C ALA A 413 -25.63 -9.80 12.31
N GLY A 414 -24.62 -10.21 13.08
CA GLY A 414 -23.76 -11.35 12.74
C GLY A 414 -22.91 -11.11 11.49
N ILE A 415 -22.53 -9.87 11.23
CA ILE A 415 -21.72 -9.47 10.08
C ILE A 415 -20.29 -9.16 10.54
N ALA A 416 -19.32 -9.80 9.93
CA ALA A 416 -17.92 -9.60 10.27
C ALA A 416 -17.41 -8.26 9.69
N THR A 417 -16.95 -7.39 10.58
CA THR A 417 -16.32 -6.09 10.22
C THR A 417 -14.98 -5.94 10.95
N PRO A 418 -13.98 -6.81 10.63
CA PRO A 418 -12.70 -6.80 11.34
C PRO A 418 -11.96 -5.45 11.18
N GLY A 419 -12.05 -4.79 10.04
CA GLY A 419 -11.45 -3.48 9.81
C GLY A 419 -12.06 -2.39 10.70
N PHE A 420 -13.39 -2.24 10.71
CA PHE A 420 -14.08 -1.28 11.58
C PHE A 420 -13.85 -1.57 13.05
N SER A 421 -13.98 -2.83 13.45
CA SER A 421 -13.76 -3.26 14.84
C SER A 421 -12.32 -2.98 15.27
N SER A 422 -11.35 -3.21 14.40
CA SER A 422 -9.95 -2.91 14.66
C SER A 422 -9.69 -1.40 14.78
N ALA A 423 -10.33 -0.59 13.94
CA ALA A 423 -10.18 0.87 13.96
C ALA A 423 -10.67 1.47 15.28
N ILE A 424 -11.86 1.09 15.76
CA ILE A 424 -12.39 1.61 17.01
C ILE A 424 -11.58 1.13 18.23
N ASN A 425 -11.14 -0.13 18.24
CA ASN A 425 -10.29 -0.66 19.30
C ASN A 425 -8.91 0.02 19.33
N TYR A 426 -8.32 0.28 18.16
CA TYR A 426 -7.07 1.03 18.08
C TYR A 426 -7.24 2.45 18.64
N PHE A 427 -8.27 3.17 18.19
CA PHE A 427 -8.56 4.53 18.66
C PHE A 427 -8.77 4.57 20.18
N ASP A 428 -9.59 3.67 20.72
CA ASP A 428 -9.87 3.63 22.16
C ASP A 428 -8.63 3.30 22.98
N SER A 429 -7.79 2.37 22.51
CA SER A 429 -6.53 2.05 23.18
C SER A 429 -5.55 3.21 23.11
N TYR A 430 -5.43 3.86 21.93
CA TYR A 430 -4.48 4.94 21.72
C TYR A 430 -4.79 6.20 22.57
N ARG A 431 -6.07 6.54 22.76
CA ARG A 431 -6.50 7.70 23.56
C ARG A 431 -6.63 7.43 25.07
N SER A 432 -6.43 6.20 25.51
CA SER A 432 -6.60 5.84 26.93
C SER A 432 -5.32 6.07 27.72
N GLU A 433 -5.39 6.89 28.76
CA GLU A 433 -4.29 7.11 29.69
C GLU A 433 -3.92 5.82 30.44
N ASP A 434 -4.92 5.06 30.85
CA ASP A 434 -4.77 3.77 31.54
C ASP A 434 -5.28 2.60 30.71
N LEU A 435 -4.46 1.57 30.62
CA LEU A 435 -4.79 0.31 29.94
C LEU A 435 -4.75 -0.85 30.95
N PRO A 436 -5.51 -1.95 30.72
CA PRO A 436 -5.48 -3.14 31.59
C PRO A 436 -4.15 -3.91 31.51
N ALA A 437 -3.16 -3.38 30.83
CA ALA A 437 -1.81 -3.91 30.74
C ALA A 437 -1.09 -4.00 32.11
N ASN A 438 -1.54 -3.24 33.10
CA ASN A 438 -1.08 -3.34 34.48
C ASN A 438 -1.33 -4.73 35.07
N LEU A 439 -2.49 -5.36 34.77
CA LEU A 439 -2.76 -6.72 35.20
C LEU A 439 -1.84 -7.73 34.49
N ILE A 440 -1.61 -7.55 33.19
CA ILE A 440 -0.70 -8.41 32.42
C ILE A 440 0.71 -8.36 33.07
N GLN A 441 1.19 -7.15 33.38
CA GLN A 441 2.50 -6.97 33.98
C GLN A 441 2.57 -7.57 35.41
N ALA A 442 1.51 -7.43 36.21
CA ALA A 442 1.42 -8.05 37.52
C ALA A 442 1.44 -9.60 37.42
N GLN A 443 0.72 -10.19 36.46
CA GLN A 443 0.76 -11.62 36.19
C GLN A 443 2.17 -12.09 35.80
N ARG A 444 2.87 -11.35 34.95
CA ARG A 444 4.26 -11.64 34.54
C ARG A 444 5.20 -11.60 35.75
N ASP A 445 5.04 -10.64 36.67
CA ASP A 445 5.80 -10.56 37.89
C ASP A 445 5.47 -11.71 38.84
N TYR A 446 4.21 -12.06 38.96
CA TYR A 446 3.75 -13.17 39.81
C TYR A 446 4.38 -14.51 39.44
N PHE A 447 4.31 -14.90 38.15
CA PHE A 447 4.78 -16.21 37.70
C PHE A 447 6.27 -16.26 37.36
N GLY A 448 6.92 -15.12 37.06
CA GLY A 448 8.28 -15.13 36.55
C GLY A 448 9.21 -14.04 37.08
N ALA A 449 8.83 -13.28 38.11
CA ALA A 449 9.58 -12.15 38.62
C ALA A 449 10.06 -11.18 37.55
N HIS A 450 9.19 -10.92 36.54
CA HIS A 450 9.52 -10.06 35.38
C HIS A 450 9.56 -8.57 35.74
N THR A 451 9.33 -8.24 37.00
CA THR A 451 9.34 -6.88 37.54
C THR A 451 8.30 -5.94 36.91
N TYR A 452 8.12 -4.77 37.49
CA TYR A 452 7.19 -3.74 36.98
C TYR A 452 7.63 -2.36 37.48
N GLU A 453 7.21 -1.34 36.75
CA GLU A 453 7.31 0.06 37.19
C GLU A 453 6.00 0.47 37.89
N ARG A 454 6.07 1.45 38.78
CA ARG A 454 4.93 1.97 39.52
C ARG A 454 4.60 3.39 39.06
N LYS A 455 3.30 3.74 39.10
CA LYS A 455 2.83 5.11 38.81
C LYS A 455 3.19 6.13 39.89
N ASP A 456 3.39 5.67 41.14
CA ASP A 456 3.57 6.50 42.33
C ASP A 456 5.01 6.54 42.83
N LYS A 457 5.92 5.78 42.26
CA LYS A 457 7.33 5.69 42.65
C LYS A 457 8.21 5.35 41.46
N GLU A 458 9.35 6.02 41.36
CA GLU A 458 10.38 5.68 40.40
C GLU A 458 11.10 4.37 40.78
N GLY A 459 11.56 3.62 39.78
CA GLY A 459 12.30 2.40 39.92
C GLY A 459 11.60 1.17 39.39
N ILE A 460 12.29 0.03 39.52
CA ILE A 460 11.84 -1.29 39.09
C ILE A 460 11.54 -2.11 40.34
N PHE A 461 10.37 -2.74 40.38
CA PHE A 461 9.83 -3.44 41.54
C PHE A 461 9.53 -4.91 41.22
N HIS A 462 9.60 -5.73 42.23
CA HIS A 462 9.13 -7.09 42.28
C HIS A 462 8.35 -7.30 43.56
N THR A 463 7.26 -8.08 43.49
CA THR A 463 6.42 -8.41 44.66
C THR A 463 6.41 -9.91 44.90
N GLU A 464 6.65 -10.30 46.18
CA GLU A 464 6.41 -11.67 46.62
C GLU A 464 4.90 -11.89 46.85
N TRP A 465 4.15 -12.19 45.80
CA TRP A 465 2.69 -12.22 45.78
C TRP A 465 2.03 -13.24 46.70
N THR A 466 2.80 -14.21 47.18
CA THR A 466 2.28 -15.33 47.98
C THR A 466 2.66 -15.26 49.46
N LYS A 467 3.33 -14.20 49.88
CA LYS A 467 3.74 -13.97 51.29
C LYS A 467 2.93 -12.89 51.97
#